data_1753445034988c80e6dcd6ac2a241ee4
#
_entry.id   1753445034988c80e6dcd6ac2a241ee4
#
_cell.length_a   1.000
_cell.length_b   1.000
_cell.length_c   1.000
_cell.angle_alpha   90.00
_cell.angle_beta   90.00
_cell.angle_gamma   90.00
#
_symmetry.space_group_name_H-M   'P 1'
#
loop_
_entity.id
_entity.type
_entity.pdbx_description
1 polymer ?
#
loop_
_entity_poly.entity_id
_entity_poly.type
_entity_poly.pdbx_seq_one_letter_code
_entity_poly.pdbx_strand_id
1 'polypeptide(L)'
;MEEIAAFFKKTGLFYIATIEDGKPRVRPFGNLMILQGAFFINTGRKKRFYAQIQRNPYVEICAFDKGTWYRVEAKVTEVDDEKIKEQIMEGDPFVKKNYAQQMENLVALRLDEVKAYRCQFNNAQCVYEQKD
;
A
#
# COMPACT_ATOMS: atom_id res chain seq x y z
N MET A 1 -2.57 5.69 -12.67
CA MET A 1 -1.72 5.03 -11.66
C MET A 1 -0.48 5.85 -11.30
N GLU A 2 0.21 6.40 -12.29
CA GLU A 2 1.45 7.14 -12.05
C GLU A 2 1.26 8.40 -11.21
N GLU A 3 0.17 9.12 -11.41
CA GLU A 3 -0.16 10.29 -10.61
C GLU A 3 -0.22 9.95 -9.12
N ILE A 4 -0.85 8.84 -8.81
CA ILE A 4 -1.03 8.38 -7.42
C ILE A 4 0.31 7.97 -6.83
N ALA A 5 1.07 7.15 -7.53
CA ALA A 5 2.37 6.70 -7.07
C ALA A 5 3.34 7.88 -6.85
N ALA A 6 3.31 8.87 -7.75
CA ALA A 6 4.15 10.06 -7.63
C ALA A 6 3.78 10.88 -6.39
N PHE A 7 2.49 11.02 -6.11
CA PHE A 7 2.04 11.76 -4.93
C PHE A 7 2.49 11.04 -3.64
N PHE A 8 2.34 9.73 -3.59
CA PHE A 8 2.74 8.95 -2.42
C PHE A 8 4.25 8.96 -2.22
N LYS A 9 5.02 8.96 -3.32
CA LYS A 9 6.47 9.10 -3.24
C LYS A 9 6.88 10.47 -2.71
N LYS A 10 6.18 11.53 -3.15
CA LYS A 10 6.43 12.90 -2.71
C LYS A 10 6.17 13.06 -1.22
N THR A 11 5.09 12.50 -0.70
CA THR A 11 4.79 12.59 0.73
C THR A 11 5.75 11.74 1.56
N GLY A 12 6.29 10.68 0.97
CA GLY A 12 7.23 9.77 1.63
C GLY A 12 6.57 8.85 2.64
N LEU A 13 5.68 9.38 3.45
CA LEU A 13 4.95 8.63 4.47
C LEU A 13 3.46 8.73 4.17
N PHE A 14 2.76 7.61 4.31
CA PHE A 14 1.31 7.57 4.19
C PHE A 14 0.74 6.64 5.26
N TYR A 15 -0.58 6.58 5.36
CA TYR A 15 -1.24 5.84 6.43
C TYR A 15 -2.20 4.83 5.84
N ILE A 16 -2.23 3.63 6.45
CA ILE A 16 -3.12 2.55 6.02
C ILE A 16 -4.03 2.17 7.17
N ALA A 17 -5.34 2.15 6.90
CA ALA A 17 -6.35 1.71 7.84
C ALA A 17 -6.76 0.28 7.53
N THR A 18 -6.93 -0.50 8.59
CA THR A 18 -7.43 -1.88 8.55
C THR A 18 -8.51 -2.06 9.61
N ILE A 19 -9.14 -3.23 9.58
CA ILE A 19 -10.14 -3.60 10.59
C ILE A 19 -9.63 -4.80 11.38
N GLU A 20 -9.74 -4.71 12.71
CA GLU A 20 -9.41 -5.82 13.61
C GLU A 20 -10.53 -5.93 14.65
N ASP A 21 -11.23 -7.06 14.64
CA ASP A 21 -12.35 -7.34 15.55
C ASP A 21 -13.40 -6.21 15.49
N GLY A 22 -13.72 -5.75 14.29
CA GLY A 22 -14.68 -4.68 14.07
C GLY A 22 -14.20 -3.29 14.40
N LYS A 23 -12.94 -3.13 14.79
CA LYS A 23 -12.37 -1.83 15.16
C LYS A 23 -11.35 -1.36 14.13
N PRO A 24 -11.33 -0.05 13.84
CA PRO A 24 -10.33 0.48 12.90
C PRO A 24 -8.94 0.50 13.55
N ARG A 25 -7.93 0.24 12.72
CA ARG A 25 -6.53 0.36 13.07
C ARG A 25 -5.84 1.16 11.98
N VAL A 26 -4.85 1.98 12.35
CA VAL A 26 -4.11 2.80 11.38
C VAL A 26 -2.64 2.82 11.77
N ARG A 27 -1.76 2.84 10.76
CA ARG A 27 -0.30 2.93 10.96
C ARG A 27 0.34 3.57 9.74
N PRO A 28 1.54 4.13 9.92
CA PRO A 28 2.29 4.68 8.78
C PRO A 28 2.92 3.58 7.94
N PHE A 29 3.01 3.85 6.64
CA PHE A 29 3.73 3.04 5.66
C PHE A 29 4.60 3.97 4.82
N GLY A 30 5.62 3.43 4.19
CA GLY A 30 6.60 4.26 3.48
C GLY A 30 6.72 4.04 1.98
N ASN A 31 6.06 3.07 1.39
CA ASN A 31 6.36 2.74 -0.01
C ASN A 31 5.16 2.16 -0.74
N LEU A 32 4.74 2.87 -1.79
CA LEU A 32 3.73 2.40 -2.73
C LEU A 32 4.39 2.36 -4.10
N MET A 33 4.49 1.17 -4.69
CA MET A 33 5.17 0.97 -5.97
C MET A 33 4.22 0.51 -7.06
N ILE A 34 4.56 0.82 -8.30
CA ILE A 34 3.92 0.19 -9.46
C ILE A 34 4.89 -0.86 -9.97
N LEU A 35 4.51 -2.12 -9.88
CA LEU A 35 5.30 -3.26 -10.36
C LEU A 35 4.39 -4.14 -11.23
N GLN A 36 4.89 -4.48 -12.43
CA GLN A 36 4.17 -5.35 -13.34
C GLN A 36 2.71 -4.91 -13.57
N GLY A 37 2.50 -3.59 -13.69
CA GLY A 37 1.20 -3.01 -14.02
C GLY A 37 0.22 -2.91 -12.86
N ALA A 38 0.65 -3.14 -11.61
CA ALA A 38 -0.22 -3.07 -10.45
C ALA A 38 0.45 -2.30 -9.32
N PHE A 39 -0.37 -1.78 -8.39
CA PHE A 39 0.15 -1.21 -7.16
C PHE A 39 0.58 -2.30 -6.19
N PHE A 40 1.72 -2.10 -5.56
CA PHE A 40 2.23 -2.98 -4.52
C PHE A 40 2.64 -2.19 -3.28
N ILE A 41 2.34 -2.77 -2.13
CA ILE A 41 2.92 -2.40 -0.85
C ILE A 41 3.58 -3.65 -0.27
N ASN A 42 4.31 -3.49 0.83
CA ASN A 42 4.94 -4.64 1.46
C ASN A 42 4.84 -4.53 2.97
N THR A 43 4.93 -5.68 3.62
CA THR A 43 4.94 -5.77 5.08
C THR A 43 5.80 -6.94 5.50
N GLY A 44 5.92 -7.15 6.81
CA GLY A 44 6.58 -8.32 7.36
C GLY A 44 5.56 -9.36 7.81
N ARG A 45 5.90 -10.63 7.60
CA ARG A 45 5.00 -11.75 7.93
C ARG A 45 4.63 -11.80 9.41
N LYS A 46 5.50 -11.26 10.28
CA LYS A 46 5.28 -11.27 11.73
C LYS A 46 4.57 -10.03 12.25
N LYS A 47 4.21 -9.09 11.37
CA LYS A 47 3.54 -7.85 11.77
C LYS A 47 2.05 -8.08 12.04
N ARG A 48 1.50 -7.29 12.98
CA ARG A 48 0.06 -7.32 13.25
C ARG A 48 -0.76 -6.95 12.01
N PHE A 49 -0.25 -6.05 11.19
CA PHE A 49 -0.89 -5.66 9.94
C PHE A 49 -1.15 -6.89 9.06
N TYR A 50 -0.15 -7.77 8.92
CA TYR A 50 -0.30 -8.98 8.12
C TYR A 50 -1.42 -9.87 8.68
N ALA A 51 -1.44 -10.06 9.99
CA ALA A 51 -2.50 -10.86 10.63
C ALA A 51 -3.89 -10.23 10.39
N GLN A 52 -3.97 -8.90 10.45
CA GLN A 52 -5.24 -8.20 10.24
C GLN A 52 -5.77 -8.38 8.81
N ILE A 53 -4.91 -8.22 7.80
CA ILE A 53 -5.35 -8.34 6.41
C ILE A 53 -5.64 -9.78 6.00
N GLN A 54 -5.10 -10.76 6.69
CA GLN A 54 -5.48 -12.15 6.45
C GLN A 54 -6.94 -12.41 6.85
N ARG A 55 -7.41 -11.72 7.88
CA ARG A 55 -8.81 -11.85 8.33
C ARG A 55 -9.75 -10.93 7.56
N ASN A 56 -9.29 -9.73 7.22
CA ASN A 56 -10.07 -8.75 6.47
C ASN A 56 -9.14 -8.03 5.51
N PRO A 57 -9.15 -8.37 4.22
CA PRO A 57 -8.18 -7.87 3.27
C PRO A 57 -8.47 -6.46 2.74
N TYR A 58 -9.55 -5.82 3.19
CA TYR A 58 -9.89 -4.49 2.73
C TYR A 58 -9.15 -3.44 3.53
N VAL A 59 -8.55 -2.49 2.82
CA VAL A 59 -7.76 -1.41 3.40
C VAL A 59 -8.15 -0.09 2.79
N GLU A 60 -7.85 0.99 3.50
CA GLU A 60 -7.91 2.33 2.93
C GLU A 60 -6.61 3.04 3.24
N ILE A 61 -6.07 3.71 2.24
CA ILE A 61 -4.75 4.34 2.30
C ILE A 61 -4.93 5.84 2.09
N CYS A 62 -4.21 6.64 2.88
CA CYS A 62 -4.30 8.10 2.78
C CYS A 62 -2.93 8.75 2.85
N ALA A 63 -2.68 9.70 1.94
CA ALA A 63 -1.49 10.54 1.95
C ALA A 63 -1.92 11.99 1.78
N PHE A 64 -1.27 12.91 2.50
CA PHE A 64 -1.64 14.33 2.53
C PHE A 64 -0.43 15.20 2.21
N ASP A 65 -0.64 16.22 1.37
CA ASP A 65 0.35 17.24 1.09
C ASP A 65 -0.33 18.59 0.79
N LYS A 66 -0.08 19.59 1.61
CA LYS A 66 -0.48 20.98 1.35
C LYS A 66 -1.94 21.17 0.93
N GLY A 67 -2.85 20.61 1.72
CA GLY A 67 -4.28 20.79 1.50
C GLY A 67 -4.92 19.83 0.51
N THR A 68 -4.13 18.98 -0.13
CA THR A 68 -4.61 17.92 -1.01
C THR A 68 -4.28 16.58 -0.39
N TRP A 69 -5.22 15.64 -0.45
CA TRP A 69 -4.91 14.27 -0.03
C TRP A 69 -5.52 13.29 -1.02
N TYR A 70 -4.91 12.12 -1.06
CA TYR A 70 -5.44 11.00 -1.84
C TYR A 70 -5.92 9.92 -0.88
N ARG A 71 -7.09 9.36 -1.19
CA ARG A 71 -7.59 8.16 -0.51
C ARG A 71 -7.63 7.03 -1.53
N VAL A 72 -7.09 5.90 -1.17
CA VAL A 72 -7.08 4.72 -2.04
C VAL A 72 -7.75 3.58 -1.29
N GLU A 73 -8.89 3.13 -1.81
CA GLU A 73 -9.58 1.94 -1.32
C GLU A 73 -9.05 0.74 -2.10
N ALA A 74 -8.79 -0.34 -1.41
CA ALA A 74 -8.28 -1.53 -2.08
C ALA A 74 -8.54 -2.80 -1.28
N LYS A 75 -8.44 -3.92 -1.97
CA LYS A 75 -8.34 -5.25 -1.37
C LYS A 75 -6.89 -5.70 -1.57
N VAL A 76 -6.20 -6.11 -0.51
CA VAL A 76 -4.82 -6.55 -0.64
C VAL A 76 -4.76 -8.05 -0.85
N THR A 77 -3.88 -8.48 -1.75
CA THR A 77 -3.65 -9.89 -2.06
C THR A 77 -2.17 -10.18 -1.97
N GLU A 78 -1.80 -11.17 -1.18
CA GLU A 78 -0.40 -11.59 -1.11
C GLU A 78 0.01 -12.26 -2.41
N VAL A 79 1.14 -11.84 -2.95
CA VAL A 79 1.74 -12.40 -4.15
C VAL A 79 3.08 -13.01 -3.76
N ASP A 80 3.13 -14.33 -3.76
CA ASP A 80 4.35 -15.07 -3.42
C ASP A 80 5.20 -15.24 -4.69
N ASP A 81 5.91 -14.20 -5.03
CA ASP A 81 6.72 -14.13 -6.26
C ASP A 81 8.07 -13.51 -5.91
N GLU A 82 9.12 -14.30 -6.07
CA GLU A 82 10.46 -13.90 -5.71
C GLU A 82 10.95 -12.68 -6.51
N LYS A 83 10.56 -12.61 -7.78
CA LYS A 83 10.94 -11.50 -8.64
C LYS A 83 10.30 -10.18 -8.16
N ILE A 84 9.06 -10.22 -7.73
CA ILE A 84 8.38 -9.07 -7.13
C ILE A 84 9.10 -8.64 -5.85
N LYS A 85 9.44 -9.59 -4.99
CA LYS A 85 10.17 -9.28 -3.75
C LYS A 85 11.52 -8.61 -4.05
N GLU A 86 12.23 -9.10 -5.04
CA GLU A 86 13.51 -8.51 -5.46
C GLU A 86 13.31 -7.07 -5.96
N GLN A 87 12.26 -6.84 -6.76
CA GLN A 87 11.96 -5.49 -7.24
C GLN A 87 11.61 -4.54 -6.11
N ILE A 88 10.88 -5.02 -5.10
CA ILE A 88 10.58 -4.21 -3.91
C ILE A 88 11.87 -3.82 -3.19
N MET A 89 12.76 -4.78 -2.98
CA MET A 89 14.03 -4.53 -2.30
C MET A 89 14.94 -3.58 -3.09
N GLU A 90 14.95 -3.69 -4.41
CA GLU A 90 15.74 -2.78 -5.25
C GLU A 90 15.21 -1.35 -5.15
N GLY A 91 13.91 -1.18 -5.03
CA GLY A 91 13.28 0.13 -4.95
C GLY A 91 13.28 0.74 -3.56
N ASP A 92 13.65 -0.03 -2.52
CA ASP A 92 13.59 0.44 -1.15
C ASP A 92 14.78 -0.12 -0.33
N PRO A 93 15.83 0.71 -0.13
CA PRO A 93 17.00 0.29 0.63
C PRO A 93 16.71 -0.16 2.06
N PHE A 94 15.69 0.43 2.70
CA PHE A 94 15.29 0.04 4.06
C PHE A 94 14.74 -1.40 4.07
N VAL A 95 13.90 -1.72 3.10
CA VAL A 95 13.35 -3.07 2.97
C VAL A 95 14.46 -4.06 2.66
N LYS A 96 15.36 -3.71 1.74
CA LYS A 96 16.51 -4.56 1.40
C LYS A 96 17.35 -4.85 2.64
N LYS A 97 17.65 -3.83 3.42
CA LYS A 97 18.47 -3.99 4.63
C LYS A 97 17.82 -4.95 5.62
N ASN A 98 16.50 -4.88 5.78
CA ASN A 98 15.82 -5.64 6.82
C ASN A 98 15.35 -7.04 6.38
N TYR A 99 15.24 -7.30 5.07
CA TYR A 99 14.65 -8.54 4.58
C TYR A 99 15.54 -9.35 3.64
N ALA A 100 16.67 -8.81 3.17
CA ALA A 100 17.51 -9.52 2.19
C ALA A 100 17.98 -10.90 2.69
N GLN A 101 18.23 -11.03 3.99
CA GLN A 101 18.66 -12.29 4.60
C GLN A 101 17.51 -13.16 5.08
N GLN A 102 16.27 -12.66 5.00
CA GLN A 102 15.07 -13.35 5.47
C GLN A 102 13.91 -13.06 4.54
N MET A 103 14.09 -13.37 3.26
CA MET A 103 13.09 -13.06 2.24
C MET A 103 11.74 -13.72 2.50
N GLU A 104 11.73 -14.84 3.22
CA GLU A 104 10.48 -15.51 3.60
C GLU A 104 9.62 -14.65 4.53
N ASN A 105 10.22 -13.69 5.23
CA ASN A 105 9.47 -12.77 6.09
C ASN A 105 8.94 -11.55 5.36
N LEU A 106 9.40 -11.28 4.14
CA LEU A 106 8.89 -10.18 3.33
C LEU A 106 7.62 -10.63 2.63
N VAL A 107 6.57 -9.83 2.78
CA VAL A 107 5.27 -10.09 2.15
C VAL A 107 5.00 -9.00 1.13
N ALA A 108 4.85 -9.38 -0.12
CA ALA A 108 4.45 -8.48 -1.20
C ALA A 108 2.92 -8.51 -1.32
N LEU A 109 2.31 -7.34 -1.31
CA LEU A 109 0.85 -7.21 -1.35
C LEU A 109 0.45 -6.40 -2.56
N ARG A 110 -0.29 -7.02 -3.47
CA ARG A 110 -0.87 -6.33 -4.62
C ARG A 110 -2.18 -5.69 -4.19
N LEU A 111 -2.40 -4.47 -4.63
CA LEU A 111 -3.67 -3.80 -4.42
C LEU A 111 -4.63 -4.17 -5.55
N ASP A 112 -5.75 -4.78 -5.19
CA ASP A 112 -6.81 -5.17 -6.12
C ASP A 112 -8.07 -4.34 -5.84
N GLU A 113 -8.99 -4.31 -6.79
CA GLU A 113 -10.26 -3.57 -6.67
C GLU A 113 -10.01 -2.10 -6.29
N VAL A 114 -8.97 -1.50 -6.85
CA VAL A 114 -8.51 -0.18 -6.47
C VAL A 114 -9.49 0.89 -6.91
N LYS A 115 -9.81 1.80 -5.99
CA LYS A 115 -10.56 3.02 -6.28
C LYS A 115 -9.91 4.17 -5.54
N ALA A 116 -9.45 5.18 -6.28
CA ALA A 116 -8.66 6.26 -5.72
C ALA A 116 -9.33 7.61 -5.96
N TYR A 117 -9.26 8.45 -4.94
CA TYR A 117 -9.84 9.79 -4.92
C TYR A 117 -8.78 10.83 -4.62
N ARG A 118 -8.80 11.91 -5.39
CA ARG A 118 -8.05 13.11 -5.05
C ARG A 118 -9.00 14.05 -4.31
N CYS A 119 -8.61 14.48 -3.13
CA CYS A 119 -9.48 15.22 -2.22
C CYS A 119 -8.89 16.57 -1.86
N GLN A 120 -9.78 17.55 -1.70
CA GLN A 120 -9.48 18.86 -1.12
C GLN A 120 -10.62 19.18 -0.15
N PHE A 121 -10.52 20.27 0.59
CA PHE A 121 -11.45 20.56 1.69
C PHE A 121 -12.93 20.37 1.33
N ASN A 122 -13.35 20.86 0.16
CA ASN A 122 -14.76 20.78 -0.26
C ASN A 122 -15.00 19.88 -1.47
N ASN A 123 -14.04 19.04 -1.84
CA ASN A 123 -14.15 18.29 -3.09
C ASN A 123 -13.42 16.95 -3.00
N ALA A 124 -14.05 15.93 -3.56
CA ALA A 124 -13.42 14.62 -3.75
C ALA A 124 -13.73 14.16 -5.16
N GLN A 125 -12.70 13.82 -5.93
CA GLN A 125 -12.83 13.39 -7.31
C GLN A 125 -12.21 12.01 -7.48
N CYS A 126 -12.97 11.07 -8.04
CA CYS A 126 -12.43 9.76 -8.40
C CYS A 126 -11.46 9.94 -9.56
N VAL A 127 -10.19 9.62 -9.34
CA VAL A 127 -9.13 9.78 -10.34
C VAL A 127 -8.62 8.46 -10.89
N TYR A 128 -9.01 7.35 -10.28
CA TYR A 128 -8.64 6.03 -10.77
C TYR A 128 -9.59 4.99 -10.22
N GLU A 129 -10.05 4.12 -11.10
CA GLU A 129 -10.85 2.96 -10.70
C GLU A 129 -10.40 1.79 -11.54
N GLN A 130 -9.98 0.71 -10.87
CA GLN A 130 -9.54 -0.50 -11.54
C GLN A 130 -10.75 -1.22 -12.12
N LYS A 131 -10.69 -1.54 -13.39
CA LYS A 131 -11.72 -2.33 -14.08
C LYS A 131 -11.28 -3.78 -14.16
N ASP A 132 -12.24 -4.67 -14.03
CA ASP A 132 -11.99 -6.10 -14.19
C ASP A 132 -11.79 -6.50 -15.65
#